data_e6cf22b1c8aa0ece6ec785e5a69a6e0d
#
_entry.id   e6cf22b1c8aa0ece6ec785e5a69a6e0d
#
_cell.length_a   1.000
_cell.length_b   1.000
_cell.length_c   1.000
_cell.angle_alpha   90.00
_cell.angle_beta   90.00
_cell.angle_gamma   90.00
#
_symmetry.space_group_name_H-M   'P 1'
#
loop_
_entity.id
_entity.type
_entity.pdbx_description
1 polymer ?
#
loop_
_entity_poly.entity_id
_entity_poly.type
_entity_poly.pdbx_seq_one_letter_code
_entity_poly.pdbx_strand_id
1 'polypeptide(L)' 'MKYSESAARARKMIEKAIDDHKITRAEMDTILNIVTEDGHIDPHEQALLNQLQEMIENKSVKYIL' A
#
# COMPACT_ATOMS: atom_id res chain seq x y z
N MET A 1 -3.55 -13.84 19.00
CA MET A 1 -3.81 -13.68 17.59
C MET A 1 -2.75 -12.85 16.91
N LYS A 2 -2.20 -13.35 15.88
CA LYS A 2 -1.17 -12.60 15.21
C LYS A 2 -1.64 -12.14 13.83
N TYR A 3 -1.12 -11.02 13.41
CA TYR A 3 -1.40 -10.52 12.08
C TYR A 3 -0.73 -11.41 11.07
N SER A 4 -1.31 -11.51 9.90
CA SER A 4 -0.63 -12.21 8.83
C SER A 4 0.60 -11.37 8.45
N GLU A 5 1.66 -12.07 8.07
CA GLU A 5 2.86 -11.37 7.63
C GLU A 5 2.57 -10.55 6.39
N SER A 6 1.62 -11.04 5.58
CA SER A 6 1.27 -10.34 4.35
C SER A 6 0.68 -8.96 4.65
N ALA A 7 -0.21 -8.89 5.65
CA ALA A 7 -0.83 -7.62 6.00
C ALA A 7 0.21 -6.63 6.50
N ALA A 8 1.12 -7.09 7.36
CA ALA A 8 2.17 -6.22 7.88
C ALA A 8 3.08 -5.74 6.76
N ARG A 9 3.36 -6.64 5.81
CA ARG A 9 4.21 -6.29 4.68
C ARG A 9 3.57 -5.23 3.80
N ALA A 10 2.28 -5.39 3.52
CA ALA A 10 1.58 -4.42 2.69
C ALA A 10 1.60 -3.04 3.35
N ARG A 11 1.35 -3.00 4.66
CA ARG A 11 1.36 -1.74 5.38
C ARG A 11 2.74 -1.08 5.33
N LYS A 12 3.78 -1.87 5.52
CA LYS A 12 5.14 -1.33 5.46
C LYS A 12 5.45 -0.76 4.08
N MET A 13 5.01 -1.45 3.05
CA MET A 13 5.25 -0.98 1.69
C MET A 13 4.54 0.33 1.43
N ILE A 14 3.30 0.45 1.89
CA ILE A 14 2.54 1.68 1.73
C ILE A 14 3.22 2.82 2.48
N GLU A 15 3.60 2.58 3.73
CA GLU A 15 4.25 3.61 4.52
C GLU A 15 5.57 4.05 3.90
N LYS A 16 6.31 3.10 3.38
CA LYS A 16 7.58 3.42 2.75
C LYS A 16 7.37 4.27 1.50
N ALA A 17 6.35 3.94 0.71
CA ALA A 17 6.06 4.70 -0.49
C ALA A 17 5.69 6.14 -0.13
N ILE A 18 4.90 6.32 0.91
CA ILE A 18 4.51 7.64 1.36
C ILE A 18 5.74 8.41 1.84
N ASP A 19 6.62 7.73 2.55
CA ASP A 19 7.82 8.36 3.10
C ASP A 19 8.79 8.75 1.98
N ASP A 20 8.95 7.87 1.00
CA ASP A 20 9.85 8.11 -0.12
C ASP A 20 9.24 9.01 -1.19
N HIS A 21 7.94 9.21 -1.16
CA HIS A 21 7.20 9.99 -2.16
C HIS A 21 7.28 9.37 -3.55
N LYS A 22 7.46 8.05 -3.61
CA LYS A 22 7.47 7.35 -4.88
C LYS A 22 7.11 5.88 -4.67
N ILE A 23 6.52 5.28 -5.68
CA ILE A 23 6.17 3.87 -5.65
C ILE A 23 6.32 3.32 -7.07
N THR A 24 6.82 2.10 -7.18
CA THR A 24 6.93 1.46 -8.46
C THR A 24 5.69 0.63 -8.74
N ARG A 25 5.50 0.32 -10.03
CA ARG A 25 4.38 -0.52 -10.43
C ARG A 25 4.45 -1.88 -9.74
N ALA A 26 5.65 -2.44 -9.65
CA ALA A 26 5.83 -3.74 -9.01
C ALA A 26 5.39 -3.70 -7.54
N GLU A 27 5.74 -2.61 -6.86
CA GLU A 27 5.35 -2.45 -5.46
C GLU A 27 3.85 -2.33 -5.32
N MET A 28 3.24 -1.53 -6.20
CA MET A 28 1.79 -1.37 -6.16
C MET A 28 1.09 -2.71 -6.44
N ASP A 29 1.57 -3.46 -7.43
CA ASP A 29 1.00 -4.77 -7.73
C ASP A 29 1.10 -5.69 -6.53
N THR A 30 2.24 -5.69 -5.85
CA THR A 30 2.43 -6.52 -4.67
C THR A 30 1.44 -6.15 -3.59
N ILE A 31 1.27 -4.86 -3.34
CA ILE A 31 0.32 -4.39 -2.32
C ILE A 31 -1.09 -4.84 -2.67
N LEU A 32 -1.50 -4.65 -3.91
CA LEU A 32 -2.85 -5.01 -4.33
C LEU A 32 -3.07 -6.51 -4.28
N ASN A 33 -2.06 -7.30 -4.63
CA ASN A 33 -2.15 -8.75 -4.55
C ASN A 33 -2.33 -9.20 -3.11
N ILE A 34 -1.57 -8.62 -2.19
CA ILE A 34 -1.68 -8.98 -0.78
C ILE A 34 -3.08 -8.67 -0.27
N VAL A 35 -3.57 -7.49 -0.59
CA VAL A 35 -4.89 -7.07 -0.14
C VAL A 35 -5.98 -7.97 -0.71
N THR A 36 -5.87 -8.31 -1.99
CA THR A 36 -6.86 -9.16 -2.65
C THR A 36 -6.80 -10.58 -2.11
N GLU A 37 -5.60 -11.09 -1.92
CA GLU A 37 -5.41 -12.47 -1.50
C GLU A 37 -5.97 -12.70 -0.10
N ASP A 38 -5.78 -11.74 0.78
CA ASP A 38 -6.21 -11.86 2.17
C ASP A 38 -7.71 -11.85 2.31
N GLY A 39 -8.40 -11.16 1.41
CA GLY A 39 -9.85 -11.06 1.46
C GLY A 39 -10.35 -10.21 2.61
N HIS A 40 -9.46 -9.76 3.46
CA HIS A 40 -9.78 -8.89 4.58
C HIS A 40 -8.81 -7.74 4.62
N ILE A 41 -9.34 -6.56 4.76
CA ILE A 41 -8.48 -5.40 4.90
C ILE A 41 -8.93 -4.63 6.13
N ASP A 42 -7.98 -4.35 7.00
CA ASP A 42 -8.23 -3.56 8.19
C ASP A 42 -8.67 -2.15 7.80
N PRO A 43 -9.53 -1.51 8.62
CA PRO A 43 -9.84 -0.10 8.38
C PRO A 43 -8.57 0.74 8.34
N HIS A 44 -7.58 0.40 9.14
CA HIS A 44 -6.30 1.11 9.16
C HIS A 44 -5.55 0.95 7.84
N GLU A 45 -5.50 -0.27 7.34
CA GLU A 45 -4.83 -0.53 6.07
C GLU A 45 -5.59 0.11 4.92
N GLN A 46 -6.92 0.07 4.99
CA GLN A 46 -7.73 0.71 3.97
C GLN A 46 -7.48 2.20 3.92
N ALA A 47 -7.37 2.82 5.08
CA ALA A 47 -7.09 4.26 5.15
C ALA A 47 -5.72 4.57 4.56
N LEU A 48 -4.73 3.75 4.86
CA LEU A 48 -3.39 3.94 4.31
C LEU A 48 -3.38 3.79 2.80
N LEU A 49 -4.07 2.79 2.30
CA LEU A 49 -4.13 2.56 0.86
C LEU A 49 -4.84 3.70 0.16
N ASN A 50 -5.95 4.17 0.74
CA ASN A 50 -6.66 5.31 0.20
C ASN A 50 -5.78 6.55 0.17
N GLN A 51 -5.04 6.76 1.25
CA GLN A 51 -4.12 7.90 1.31
C GLN A 51 -3.07 7.81 0.22
N LEU A 52 -2.50 6.61 0.03
CA LEU A 52 -1.50 6.41 -1.00
C LEU A 52 -2.05 6.70 -2.38
N GLN A 53 -3.25 6.19 -2.68
CA GLN A 53 -3.86 6.41 -3.97
C GLN A 53 -4.14 7.89 -4.20
N GLU A 54 -4.60 8.58 -3.18
CA GLU A 54 -4.85 10.01 -3.29
C GLU A 54 -3.57 10.78 -3.53
N MET A 55 -2.50 10.39 -2.86
CA MET A 55 -1.22 11.05 -3.05
C MET A 55 -0.65 10.81 -4.45
N ILE A 56 -0.94 9.64 -5.02
CA ILE A 56 -0.54 9.38 -6.40
C ILE A 56 -1.32 10.27 -7.35
N GLU A 57 -2.61 10.44 -7.10
CA GLU A 57 -3.46 11.26 -7.96
C GLU A 57 -3.05 12.72 -7.92
N ASN A 58 -2.73 13.23 -6.75
CA ASN A 58 -2.34 14.64 -6.65
C ASN A 58 -0.83 14.82 -6.83
N LYS A 59 -0.15 13.76 -7.22
CA LYS A 59 1.27 13.77 -7.57
C LYS A 59 2.20 14.03 -6.40
N SER A 60 1.72 13.81 -5.19
CA SER A 60 2.57 13.85 -4.01
C SER A 60 3.49 12.63 -3.99
N VAL A 61 3.00 11.50 -4.49
CA VAL A 61 3.79 10.28 -4.63
C VAL A 61 3.91 9.98 -6.13
N LYS A 62 5.14 9.79 -6.59
CA LYS A 62 5.39 9.53 -7.99
C LYS A 62 5.20 8.05 -8.30
N TYR A 63 4.41 7.76 -9.32
CA TYR A 63 4.19 6.39 -9.77
C TYR A 63 5.18 6.07 -10.88
N ILE A 64 6.05 5.11 -10.62
CA ILE A 64 7.12 4.76 -11.55
C ILE A 64 6.77 3.44 -12.22
N LEU A 65 6.75 3.42 -13.54
CA LEU A 65 6.43 2.23 -14.32
C LEU A 65 7.59 1.26 -14.46
#